data_6b26605ae463be74fa551ef9b94c3d01
#
_entry.id   6b26605ae463be74fa551ef9b94c3d01
#
_cell.length_a   1.000
_cell.length_b   1.000
_cell.length_c   1.000
_cell.angle_alpha   90.00
_cell.angle_beta   90.00
_cell.angle_gamma   90.00
#
_symmetry.space_group_name_H-M   'P 1'
#
loop_
_entity.id
_entity.type
_entity.pdbx_description
1 polymer ?
#
loop_
_entity_poly.entity_id
_entity_poly.type
_entity_poly.pdbx_seq_one_letter_code
_entity_poly.pdbx_strand_id
1 'polypeptide(L)'
;VMAKEKSGAIDMIVGGRKMVVAGVESTPGVPKSDFHLLDDKGNEVAWLSHKAGKSARDFQQYGGLSNKVFRNNSDVDSFVTKVKEMFPDGFQRKQSVYRIVKDNSIINKSVWGVDYGRRRGRNNVDEFHQGKMELVKKGKYYTIKSVHFDSNGSIPKEGYTAVYYARFTSDMDSLGVKNSRIGVFALAQMPTTAKKI
;
A
#
# COMPACT_ATOMS: atom_id res chain seq x y z
N VAL A 1 5.39 -20.90 -1.71
CA VAL A 1 5.44 -22.12 -0.89
C VAL A 1 6.81 -22.16 -0.26
N MET A 2 6.91 -21.87 1.03
CA MET A 2 8.17 -22.04 1.76
C MET A 2 8.42 -23.55 1.90
N ALA A 3 9.56 -24.02 1.38
CA ALA A 3 9.98 -25.38 1.66
C ALA A 3 10.23 -25.48 3.17
N LYS A 4 9.57 -26.41 3.84
CA LYS A 4 9.83 -26.76 5.23
C LYS A 4 11.24 -27.34 5.29
N GLU A 5 12.18 -26.58 5.86
CA GLU A 5 13.40 -27.22 6.36
C GLU A 5 13.03 -28.17 7.52
N LYS A 6 13.78 -29.25 7.68
CA LYS A 6 13.48 -30.33 8.65
C LYS A 6 13.35 -29.88 10.12
N SER A 7 13.76 -28.68 10.48
CA SER A 7 13.61 -28.09 11.83
C SER A 7 12.40 -27.16 11.99
N GLY A 8 11.71 -26.81 10.90
CA GLY A 8 10.50 -26.02 10.93
C GLY A 8 10.67 -24.51 11.15
N ALA A 9 11.85 -24.02 11.54
CA ALA A 9 12.08 -22.59 11.80
C ALA A 9 13.43 -22.11 11.25
N ILE A 10 13.46 -20.86 10.76
CA ILE A 10 14.66 -20.22 10.22
C ILE A 10 14.84 -18.83 10.83
N ASP A 11 16.08 -18.37 10.95
CA ASP A 11 16.40 -17.00 11.32
C ASP A 11 16.29 -16.09 10.09
N MET A 12 15.49 -15.03 10.19
CA MET A 12 15.28 -14.10 9.10
C MET A 12 15.55 -12.65 9.51
N ILE A 13 15.86 -11.82 8.50
CA ILE A 13 15.80 -10.37 8.60
C ILE A 13 14.69 -9.90 7.65
N VAL A 14 13.67 -9.23 8.21
CA VAL A 14 12.55 -8.66 7.47
C VAL A 14 12.31 -7.23 7.93
N GLY A 15 12.32 -6.28 7.02
CA GLY A 15 12.17 -4.86 7.35
C GLY A 15 13.26 -4.35 8.31
N GLY A 16 14.48 -4.89 8.20
CA GLY A 16 15.60 -4.56 9.09
C GLY A 16 15.53 -5.20 10.49
N ARG A 17 14.51 -6.02 10.78
CA ARG A 17 14.31 -6.69 12.09
C ARG A 17 14.71 -8.16 12.01
N LYS A 18 15.44 -8.64 13.00
CA LYS A 18 15.80 -10.06 13.18
C LYS A 18 14.66 -10.80 13.86
N MET A 19 14.30 -11.98 13.34
CA MET A 19 13.22 -12.78 13.87
C MET A 19 13.38 -14.26 13.53
N VAL A 20 12.72 -15.12 14.28
CA VAL A 20 12.55 -16.55 13.97
C VAL A 20 11.24 -16.70 13.20
N VAL A 21 11.27 -17.42 12.07
CA VAL A 21 10.10 -17.66 11.23
C VAL A 21 9.93 -19.15 11.03
N ALA A 22 8.76 -19.65 11.38
CA ALA A 22 8.38 -21.06 11.24
C ALA A 22 7.25 -21.27 10.21
N GLY A 23 6.54 -20.22 9.81
CA GLY A 23 5.42 -20.33 8.87
C GLY A 23 5.08 -19.04 8.16
N VAL A 24 4.20 -19.16 7.17
CA VAL A 24 3.60 -18.03 6.43
C VAL A 24 2.12 -18.31 6.20
N GLU A 25 1.31 -17.28 6.37
CA GLU A 25 -0.14 -17.33 6.12
C GLU A 25 -0.61 -16.12 5.34
N SER A 26 -1.67 -16.29 4.54
CA SER A 26 -2.40 -15.19 3.92
C SER A 26 -3.09 -14.36 4.98
N THR A 27 -3.03 -13.04 4.84
CA THR A 27 -3.72 -12.14 5.76
C THR A 27 -5.17 -11.98 5.34
N PRO A 28 -6.15 -12.40 6.17
CA PRO A 28 -7.55 -12.33 5.80
C PRO A 28 -8.10 -10.89 5.81
N GLY A 29 -9.16 -10.64 5.06
CA GLY A 29 -9.84 -9.36 4.96
C GLY A 29 -9.22 -8.45 3.89
N VAL A 30 -9.22 -7.15 4.14
CA VAL A 30 -8.69 -6.11 3.24
C VAL A 30 -7.64 -5.22 3.92
N PRO A 31 -6.72 -5.75 4.73
CA PRO A 31 -5.62 -4.97 5.30
C PRO A 31 -4.57 -4.65 4.24
N LYS A 32 -3.53 -3.90 4.62
CA LYS A 32 -2.39 -3.62 3.76
C LYS A 32 -1.53 -4.87 3.50
N SER A 33 -1.40 -5.73 4.50
CA SER A 33 -0.64 -6.97 4.41
C SER A 33 -1.40 -8.00 3.55
N ASP A 34 -0.72 -8.55 2.54
CA ASP A 34 -1.25 -9.65 1.73
C ASP A 34 -0.98 -11.00 2.41
N PHE A 35 0.14 -11.11 3.13
CA PHE A 35 0.48 -12.25 3.96
C PHE A 35 1.40 -11.85 5.14
N HIS A 36 1.48 -12.73 6.12
CA HIS A 36 2.30 -12.50 7.32
C HIS A 36 3.11 -13.75 7.67
N LEU A 37 4.21 -13.52 8.35
CA LEU A 37 5.11 -14.56 8.83
C LEU A 37 4.79 -14.87 10.27
N LEU A 38 4.89 -16.16 10.61
CA LEU A 38 4.64 -16.68 11.95
C LEU A 38 5.95 -17.17 12.60
N ASP A 39 6.09 -16.95 13.89
CA ASP A 39 7.14 -17.57 14.69
C ASP A 39 6.81 -19.05 15.01
N ASP A 40 7.69 -19.69 15.77
CA ASP A 40 7.54 -21.09 16.23
C ASP A 40 6.40 -21.29 17.25
N LYS A 41 5.87 -20.20 17.81
CA LYS A 41 4.71 -20.19 18.71
C LYS A 41 3.40 -19.83 18.01
N GLY A 42 3.43 -19.56 16.71
CA GLY A 42 2.28 -19.16 15.93
C GLY A 42 1.91 -17.66 16.01
N ASN A 43 2.79 -16.81 16.54
CA ASN A 43 2.56 -15.37 16.58
C ASN A 43 2.95 -14.74 15.24
N GLU A 44 2.17 -13.75 14.79
CA GLU A 44 2.53 -12.91 13.64
C GLU A 44 3.75 -12.02 14.00
N VAL A 45 4.83 -12.12 13.22
CA VAL A 45 6.10 -11.42 13.48
C VAL A 45 6.53 -10.48 12.37
N ALA A 46 6.04 -10.65 11.15
CA ALA A 46 6.27 -9.74 10.04
C ALA A 46 5.08 -9.74 9.07
N TRP A 47 4.88 -8.61 8.39
CA TRP A 47 3.77 -8.37 7.49
C TRP A 47 4.29 -7.85 6.16
N LEU A 48 3.80 -8.42 5.07
CA LEU A 48 4.33 -8.21 3.73
C LEU A 48 3.21 -7.86 2.77
N SER A 49 3.48 -6.88 1.90
CA SER A 49 2.63 -6.55 0.76
C SER A 49 3.26 -7.04 -0.53
N HIS A 50 2.47 -7.62 -1.42
CA HIS A 50 2.96 -8.23 -2.64
C HIS A 50 2.17 -7.74 -3.87
N LYS A 51 2.90 -7.52 -4.95
CA LYS A 51 2.35 -7.22 -6.27
C LYS A 51 2.90 -8.19 -7.31
N ALA A 52 2.02 -8.65 -8.19
CA ALA A 52 2.43 -9.47 -9.33
C ALA A 52 3.23 -8.66 -10.34
N GLY A 53 3.83 -9.36 -11.32
CA GLY A 53 4.52 -8.75 -12.44
C GLY A 53 5.98 -8.42 -12.20
N LYS A 54 6.56 -7.65 -13.12
CA LYS A 54 8.01 -7.34 -13.15
C LYS A 54 8.29 -5.84 -13.15
N SER A 55 7.30 -5.00 -13.37
CA SER A 55 7.43 -3.55 -13.43
C SER A 55 6.20 -2.84 -12.85
N ALA A 56 6.34 -1.55 -12.59
CA ALA A 56 5.23 -0.71 -12.11
C ALA A 56 4.03 -0.68 -13.08
N ARG A 57 4.24 -0.97 -14.36
CA ARG A 57 3.19 -1.01 -15.38
C ARG A 57 2.26 -2.23 -15.25
N ASP A 58 2.70 -3.27 -14.56
CA ASP A 58 1.95 -4.51 -14.39
C ASP A 58 0.84 -4.35 -13.32
N PHE A 59 0.88 -3.27 -12.53
CA PHE A 59 -0.16 -2.90 -11.56
C PHE A 59 -0.36 -1.39 -11.52
N GLN A 60 -1.58 -0.97 -11.24
CA GLN A 60 -1.93 0.46 -11.29
C GLN A 60 -1.59 1.22 -10.03
N GLN A 61 -1.54 0.55 -8.88
CA GLN A 61 -1.31 1.22 -7.60
C GLN A 61 -0.52 0.35 -6.61
N TYR A 62 0.39 0.97 -5.88
CA TYR A 62 1.09 0.37 -4.74
C TYR A 62 0.21 0.26 -3.50
N GLY A 63 -0.65 1.22 -3.30
CA GLY A 63 -1.58 1.24 -2.20
C GLY A 63 -2.57 2.37 -2.31
N GLY A 64 -3.51 2.41 -1.38
CA GLY A 64 -4.52 3.45 -1.32
C GLY A 64 -5.16 3.53 0.06
N LEU A 65 -5.65 4.71 0.39
CA LEU A 65 -6.32 5.00 1.63
C LEU A 65 -7.62 5.74 1.34
N SER A 66 -8.70 5.33 2.00
CA SER A 66 -9.94 6.07 1.96
C SER A 66 -9.75 7.45 2.61
N ASN A 67 -10.40 8.46 2.07
CA ASN A 67 -10.45 9.80 2.64
C ASN A 67 -10.92 9.86 4.10
N LYS A 68 -11.73 8.91 4.53
CA LYS A 68 -12.16 8.79 5.94
C LYS A 68 -10.99 8.67 6.91
N VAL A 69 -9.85 8.17 6.44
CA VAL A 69 -8.60 8.04 7.23
C VAL A 69 -7.99 9.41 7.55
N PHE A 70 -8.26 10.43 6.74
CA PHE A 70 -7.68 11.76 6.85
C PHE A 70 -8.70 12.82 7.29
N ARG A 71 -9.67 12.45 8.09
CA ARG A 71 -10.61 13.41 8.69
C ARG A 71 -9.82 14.50 9.44
N ASN A 72 -10.21 15.75 9.21
CA ASN A 72 -9.55 16.94 9.77
C ASN A 72 -8.13 17.21 9.22
N ASN A 73 -7.81 16.70 8.04
CA ASN A 73 -6.61 17.10 7.32
C ASN A 73 -6.96 18.20 6.31
N SER A 74 -6.42 19.39 6.53
CA SER A 74 -6.74 20.59 5.72
C SER A 74 -6.42 20.46 4.24
N ASP A 75 -5.37 19.69 3.87
CA ASP A 75 -4.99 19.48 2.49
C ASP A 75 -5.97 18.54 1.77
N VAL A 76 -6.45 17.51 2.46
CA VAL A 76 -7.53 16.63 1.98
C VAL A 76 -8.82 17.42 1.82
N ASP A 77 -9.19 18.22 2.83
CA ASP A 77 -10.42 19.02 2.81
C ASP A 77 -10.38 20.05 1.67
N SER A 78 -9.23 20.68 1.45
CA SER A 78 -9.02 21.61 0.33
C SER A 78 -9.20 20.90 -1.03
N PHE A 79 -8.69 19.68 -1.19
CA PHE A 79 -8.89 18.90 -2.40
C PHE A 79 -10.37 18.55 -2.61
N VAL A 80 -11.05 18.09 -1.56
CA VAL A 80 -12.48 17.73 -1.60
C VAL A 80 -13.34 18.95 -1.95
N THR A 81 -13.06 20.12 -1.34
CA THR A 81 -13.74 21.38 -1.64
C THR A 81 -13.60 21.73 -3.12
N LYS A 82 -12.37 21.63 -3.65
CA LYS A 82 -12.14 21.91 -5.07
C LYS A 82 -12.86 20.95 -6.00
N VAL A 83 -12.94 19.68 -5.63
CA VAL A 83 -13.71 18.68 -6.38
C VAL A 83 -15.20 19.04 -6.40
N LYS A 84 -15.77 19.44 -5.25
CA LYS A 84 -17.19 19.87 -5.17
C LYS A 84 -17.47 21.09 -6.03
N GLU A 85 -16.60 22.07 -6.03
CA GLU A 85 -16.72 23.25 -6.90
C GLU A 85 -16.73 22.89 -8.40
N MET A 86 -15.86 21.94 -8.79
CA MET A 86 -15.73 21.53 -10.20
C MET A 86 -16.87 20.61 -10.67
N PHE A 87 -17.47 19.86 -9.76
CA PHE A 87 -18.50 18.87 -10.05
C PHE A 87 -19.72 19.03 -9.12
N PRO A 88 -20.41 20.18 -9.18
CA PRO A 88 -21.55 20.45 -8.28
C PRO A 88 -22.70 19.43 -8.46
N ASP A 89 -22.88 18.93 -9.67
CA ASP A 89 -23.90 17.92 -9.99
C ASP A 89 -23.40 16.47 -9.90
N GLY A 90 -22.14 16.29 -9.48
CA GLY A 90 -21.44 15.00 -9.38
C GLY A 90 -20.66 14.63 -10.63
N PHE A 91 -19.93 13.52 -10.53
CA PHE A 91 -19.10 13.01 -11.61
C PHE A 91 -19.95 12.35 -12.71
N GLN A 92 -19.54 12.53 -13.95
CA GLN A 92 -20.01 11.76 -15.10
C GLN A 92 -19.02 10.64 -15.45
N ARG A 93 -19.49 9.67 -16.22
CA ARG A 93 -18.68 8.53 -16.67
C ARG A 93 -17.35 9.00 -17.28
N LYS A 94 -16.25 8.37 -16.91
CA LYS A 94 -14.87 8.68 -17.32
C LYS A 94 -14.26 9.97 -16.74
N GLN A 95 -15.00 10.77 -15.99
CA GLN A 95 -14.40 11.92 -15.32
C GLN A 95 -13.52 11.48 -14.15
N SER A 96 -12.35 12.10 -14.05
CA SER A 96 -11.45 11.95 -12.89
C SER A 96 -10.52 13.16 -12.78
N VAL A 97 -10.15 13.47 -11.55
CA VAL A 97 -9.19 14.54 -11.24
C VAL A 97 -8.21 14.09 -10.17
N TYR A 98 -7.04 14.71 -10.13
CA TYR A 98 -6.03 14.42 -9.13
C TYR A 98 -5.22 15.64 -8.73
N ARG A 99 -4.61 15.56 -7.55
CA ARG A 99 -3.60 16.49 -7.05
C ARG A 99 -2.46 15.68 -6.43
N ILE A 100 -1.22 16.09 -6.68
CA ILE A 100 -0.04 15.41 -6.12
C ILE A 100 0.01 15.69 -4.61
N VAL A 101 0.19 14.63 -3.83
CA VAL A 101 0.41 14.71 -2.38
C VAL A 101 1.86 15.12 -2.13
N LYS A 102 2.05 16.09 -1.23
CA LYS A 102 3.37 16.57 -0.80
C LYS A 102 3.71 16.17 0.63
N ASP A 103 2.70 15.83 1.43
CA ASP A 103 2.88 15.40 2.82
C ASP A 103 3.46 13.98 2.88
N ASN A 104 4.70 13.87 3.36
CA ASN A 104 5.40 12.58 3.48
C ASN A 104 4.69 11.58 4.40
N SER A 105 3.97 12.04 5.43
CA SER A 105 3.19 11.17 6.30
C SER A 105 2.06 10.51 5.53
N ILE A 106 1.35 11.28 4.70
CA ILE A 106 0.28 10.77 3.84
C ILE A 106 0.84 9.82 2.78
N ILE A 107 1.97 10.18 2.15
CA ILE A 107 2.66 9.33 1.17
C ILE A 107 2.99 7.97 1.80
N ASN A 108 3.66 7.98 2.94
CA ASN A 108 4.05 6.76 3.62
C ASN A 108 2.86 5.89 4.03
N LYS A 109 1.79 6.50 4.55
CA LYS A 109 0.56 5.76 4.89
C LYS A 109 -0.08 5.11 3.66
N SER A 110 -0.04 5.75 2.49
CA SER A 110 -0.61 5.18 1.26
C SER A 110 0.17 3.96 0.76
N VAL A 111 1.47 3.90 1.03
CA VAL A 111 2.35 2.78 0.64
C VAL A 111 2.39 1.69 1.71
N TRP A 112 2.69 2.06 2.95
CA TRP A 112 2.98 1.13 4.04
C TRP A 112 1.75 0.71 4.85
N GLY A 113 0.68 1.49 4.80
CA GLY A 113 -0.57 1.25 5.50
C GLY A 113 -0.95 2.36 6.46
N VAL A 114 -2.22 2.41 6.82
CA VAL A 114 -2.83 3.47 7.65
C VAL A 114 -2.16 3.63 9.02
N ASP A 115 -1.55 2.57 9.54
CA ASP A 115 -0.84 2.56 10.83
C ASP A 115 0.66 2.89 10.71
N TYR A 116 1.11 3.41 9.57
CA TYR A 116 2.50 3.85 9.42
C TYR A 116 2.90 4.83 10.54
N GLY A 117 4.10 4.63 11.07
CA GLY A 117 4.62 5.38 12.23
C GLY A 117 4.19 4.82 13.59
N ARG A 118 3.36 3.75 13.60
CA ARG A 118 2.94 3.01 14.78
C ARG A 118 3.63 1.63 14.81
N ARG A 119 3.16 0.76 15.68
CA ARG A 119 3.60 -0.65 15.71
C ARG A 119 3.38 -1.32 14.35
N ARG A 120 4.33 -2.14 13.91
CA ARG A 120 4.17 -3.03 12.75
C ARG A 120 2.97 -3.94 12.93
N GLY A 121 2.32 -4.27 11.82
CA GLY A 121 1.12 -5.07 11.84
C GLY A 121 0.49 -5.16 10.45
N ARG A 122 -0.71 -5.69 10.39
CA ARG A 122 -1.47 -5.89 9.14
C ARG A 122 -1.69 -4.60 8.32
N ASN A 123 -1.70 -3.43 8.97
CA ASN A 123 -1.86 -2.11 8.34
C ASN A 123 -0.63 -1.21 8.49
N ASN A 124 0.53 -1.79 8.76
CA ASN A 124 1.85 -1.16 8.72
C ASN A 124 2.90 -2.23 8.39
N VAL A 125 2.98 -2.59 7.12
CA VAL A 125 3.79 -3.71 6.63
C VAL A 125 5.30 -3.43 6.73
N ASP A 126 6.10 -4.48 6.86
CA ASP A 126 7.55 -4.42 6.97
C ASP A 126 8.23 -4.23 5.62
N GLU A 127 7.73 -4.94 4.60
CA GLU A 127 8.30 -4.94 3.26
C GLU A 127 7.21 -4.98 2.19
N PHE A 128 7.53 -4.40 1.05
CA PHE A 128 6.78 -4.47 -0.19
C PHE A 128 7.59 -5.25 -1.22
N HIS A 129 6.99 -6.26 -1.82
CA HIS A 129 7.63 -7.11 -2.81
C HIS A 129 6.86 -7.12 -4.13
N GLN A 130 7.58 -7.27 -5.24
CA GLN A 130 6.98 -7.46 -6.55
C GLN A 130 7.54 -8.72 -7.24
N GLY A 131 6.65 -9.48 -7.87
CA GLY A 131 6.99 -10.65 -8.65
C GLY A 131 7.34 -11.86 -7.79
N LYS A 132 8.15 -12.76 -8.36
CA LYS A 132 8.61 -13.96 -7.64
C LYS A 132 9.43 -13.58 -6.43
N MET A 133 9.13 -14.20 -5.30
CA MET A 133 9.89 -14.08 -4.07
C MET A 133 10.74 -15.32 -3.83
N GLU A 134 11.97 -15.12 -3.38
CA GLU A 134 12.93 -16.16 -3.08
C GLU A 134 13.58 -15.89 -1.72
N LEU A 135 13.80 -16.95 -0.95
CA LEU A 135 14.63 -16.88 0.24
C LEU A 135 16.11 -16.93 -0.15
N VAL A 136 16.87 -15.95 0.33
CA VAL A 136 18.32 -15.87 0.11
C VAL A 136 19.04 -15.89 1.45
N LYS A 137 19.98 -16.81 1.61
CA LYS A 137 20.80 -16.91 2.81
C LYS A 137 21.95 -15.91 2.79
N LYS A 138 22.07 -15.11 3.85
CA LYS A 138 23.19 -14.19 4.09
C LYS A 138 23.76 -14.45 5.49
N GLY A 139 24.91 -15.13 5.56
CA GLY A 139 25.44 -15.62 6.83
C GLY A 139 24.49 -16.62 7.48
N LYS A 140 24.07 -16.36 8.70
CA LYS A 140 23.11 -17.19 9.44
C LYS A 140 21.63 -16.80 9.20
N TYR A 141 21.37 -15.66 8.55
CA TYR A 141 20.02 -15.16 8.31
C TYR A 141 19.56 -15.39 6.90
N TYR A 142 18.25 -15.59 6.72
CA TYR A 142 17.59 -15.52 5.45
C TYR A 142 16.94 -14.15 5.25
N THR A 143 16.92 -13.67 4.01
CA THR A 143 16.18 -12.49 3.56
C THR A 143 15.27 -12.85 2.41
N ILE A 144 14.25 -12.04 2.15
CA ILE A 144 13.37 -12.20 0.99
C ILE A 144 13.90 -11.32 -0.14
N LYS A 145 14.15 -11.93 -1.31
CA LYS A 145 14.51 -11.24 -2.54
C LYS A 145 13.36 -11.30 -3.54
N SER A 146 13.12 -10.21 -4.23
CA SER A 146 12.16 -10.11 -5.34
C SER A 146 12.70 -9.17 -6.42
N VAL A 147 11.97 -9.02 -7.55
CA VAL A 147 12.38 -8.13 -8.66
C VAL A 147 12.51 -6.70 -8.20
N HIS A 148 11.49 -6.19 -7.49
CA HIS A 148 11.52 -4.93 -6.77
C HIS A 148 11.15 -5.17 -5.32
N PHE A 149 11.84 -4.48 -4.44
CA PHE A 149 11.71 -4.65 -3.02
C PHE A 149 11.98 -3.33 -2.31
N ASP A 150 11.09 -2.97 -1.40
CA ASP A 150 11.21 -1.81 -0.52
C ASP A 150 10.97 -2.21 0.94
N SER A 151 11.76 -1.67 1.84
CA SER A 151 11.62 -1.81 3.28
C SER A 151 10.89 -0.62 3.88
N ASN A 152 10.04 -0.86 4.85
CA ASN A 152 9.33 0.20 5.56
C ASN A 152 10.32 1.20 6.18
N GLY A 153 10.04 2.49 5.97
CA GLY A 153 10.93 3.59 6.35
C GLY A 153 11.67 4.20 5.16
N SER A 154 11.74 3.50 4.02
CA SER A 154 12.16 4.09 2.76
C SER A 154 10.93 4.57 1.96
N ILE A 155 11.07 5.69 1.27
CA ILE A 155 10.10 6.04 0.21
C ILE A 155 10.51 5.23 -1.01
N PRO A 156 9.60 4.44 -1.60
CA PRO A 156 9.90 3.69 -2.82
C PRO A 156 10.47 4.61 -3.88
N LYS A 157 11.66 4.28 -4.40
CA LYS A 157 12.47 5.21 -5.19
C LYS A 157 11.97 5.43 -6.60
N GLU A 158 11.17 4.51 -7.14
CA GLU A 158 10.77 4.54 -8.55
C GLU A 158 9.34 4.05 -8.78
N GLY A 159 8.72 4.59 -9.82
CA GLY A 159 7.55 3.99 -10.44
C GLY A 159 6.20 4.30 -9.80
N TYR A 160 6.08 5.30 -8.89
CA TYR A 160 4.78 5.72 -8.39
C TYR A 160 4.69 7.22 -8.08
N THR A 161 3.45 7.72 -8.06
CA THR A 161 3.13 9.07 -7.62
C THR A 161 1.99 9.01 -6.61
N ALA A 162 2.18 9.59 -5.43
CA ALA A 162 1.11 9.72 -4.44
C ALA A 162 0.20 10.89 -4.82
N VAL A 163 -1.09 10.61 -4.92
CA VAL A 163 -2.09 11.60 -5.34
C VAL A 163 -3.35 11.52 -4.49
N TYR A 164 -3.96 12.67 -4.24
CA TYR A 164 -5.39 12.75 -3.98
C TYR A 164 -6.09 12.49 -5.31
N TYR A 165 -7.01 11.57 -5.33
CA TYR A 165 -7.67 11.15 -6.56
C TYR A 165 -9.17 11.03 -6.37
N ALA A 166 -9.91 11.66 -7.26
CA ALA A 166 -11.35 11.56 -7.34
C ALA A 166 -11.75 11.04 -8.73
N ARG A 167 -12.60 10.03 -8.78
CA ARG A 167 -13.07 9.42 -10.03
C ARG A 167 -14.52 9.05 -9.95
N PHE A 168 -15.13 8.94 -11.14
CA PHE A 168 -16.48 8.39 -11.27
C PHE A 168 -16.57 6.98 -10.68
N THR A 169 -17.68 6.74 -9.99
CA THR A 169 -18.17 5.41 -9.61
C THR A 169 -19.70 5.45 -9.63
N SER A 170 -20.33 4.31 -9.83
CA SER A 170 -21.80 4.19 -9.70
C SER A 170 -22.27 4.21 -8.25
N ASP A 171 -21.36 4.13 -7.30
CA ASP A 171 -21.69 4.07 -5.88
C ASP A 171 -22.03 5.47 -5.33
N MET A 172 -22.89 5.47 -4.32
CA MET A 172 -23.21 6.70 -3.57
C MET A 172 -22.00 7.20 -2.81
N ASP A 173 -21.75 8.49 -2.93
CA ASP A 173 -20.60 9.15 -2.36
C ASP A 173 -20.67 9.33 -0.84
N SER A 174 -19.56 9.11 -0.16
CA SER A 174 -19.40 9.36 1.28
C SER A 174 -18.99 10.79 1.64
N LEU A 175 -18.76 11.68 0.66
CA LEU A 175 -18.23 13.03 0.84
C LEU A 175 -19.13 14.16 0.34
N GLY A 176 -20.32 13.85 -0.14
CA GLY A 176 -21.25 14.82 -0.69
C GLY A 176 -20.94 15.23 -2.15
N VAL A 177 -20.13 14.45 -2.87
CA VAL A 177 -19.97 14.52 -4.34
C VAL A 177 -20.63 13.29 -4.94
N LYS A 178 -21.71 13.48 -5.68
CA LYS A 178 -22.47 12.39 -6.30
C LYS A 178 -21.58 11.59 -7.27
N ASN A 179 -21.80 10.29 -7.33
CA ASN A 179 -21.13 9.39 -8.26
C ASN A 179 -19.60 9.49 -8.25
N SER A 180 -19.01 9.60 -7.06
CA SER A 180 -17.55 9.69 -6.93
C SER A 180 -16.97 8.73 -5.92
N ARG A 181 -15.71 8.39 -6.13
CA ARG A 181 -14.83 7.82 -5.13
C ARG A 181 -13.60 8.69 -4.99
N ILE A 182 -13.35 9.15 -3.77
CA ILE A 182 -12.23 10.00 -3.42
C ILE A 182 -11.34 9.27 -2.43
N GLY A 183 -10.02 9.38 -2.62
CA GLY A 183 -9.04 8.78 -1.73
C GLY A 183 -7.63 9.29 -2.01
N VAL A 184 -6.69 8.78 -1.26
CA VAL A 184 -5.26 8.96 -1.49
C VAL A 184 -4.70 7.67 -2.06
N PHE A 185 -4.02 7.75 -3.19
CA PHE A 185 -3.47 6.58 -3.87
C PHE A 185 -2.01 6.79 -4.24
N ALA A 186 -1.19 5.80 -3.99
CA ALA A 186 0.15 5.69 -4.57
C ALA A 186 0.01 4.96 -5.91
N LEU A 187 -0.08 5.71 -7.00
CA LEU A 187 -0.33 5.20 -8.34
C LEU A 187 0.99 4.94 -9.07
N ALA A 188 1.14 3.73 -9.59
CA ALA A 188 2.25 3.37 -10.46
C ALA A 188 2.09 3.94 -11.88
N GLN A 189 0.85 4.15 -12.31
CA GLN A 189 0.51 4.76 -13.59
C GLN A 189 -0.71 5.66 -13.45
N MET A 190 -0.56 6.92 -13.87
CA MET A 190 -1.67 7.87 -13.88
C MET A 190 -2.65 7.53 -15.01
N PRO A 191 -3.97 7.53 -14.74
CA PRO A 191 -4.97 7.41 -15.78
C PRO A 191 -4.86 8.56 -16.78
N THR A 192 -4.84 8.26 -18.07
CA THR A 192 -4.69 9.25 -19.15
C THR A 192 -5.83 10.28 -19.21
N THR A 193 -7.00 9.94 -18.66
CA THR A 193 -8.18 10.80 -18.59
C THR A 193 -8.23 11.69 -17.35
N ALA A 194 -7.34 11.48 -16.39
CA ALA A 194 -7.35 12.24 -15.14
C ALA A 194 -6.76 13.65 -15.33
N LYS A 195 -7.55 14.67 -14.95
CA LYS A 195 -7.14 16.07 -15.00
C LYS A 195 -6.45 16.46 -13.68
N LYS A 196 -5.28 17.08 -13.79
CA LYS A 196 -4.57 17.67 -12.63
C LYS A 196 -5.26 18.96 -12.18
N ILE A 197 -5.44 19.13 -10.87
CA ILE A 197 -6.06 20.31 -10.24
C ILE A 197 -5.27 20.83 -9.06
#